data_16d376ae56daf4b1ce0e92930f875cca
#
_entry.id   16d376ae56daf4b1ce0e92930f875cca
#
_cell.length_a   1.000
_cell.length_b   1.000
_cell.length_c   1.000
_cell.angle_alpha   90.00
_cell.angle_beta   90.00
_cell.angle_gamma   90.00
#
_symmetry.space_group_name_H-M   'P 1'
#
loop_
_entity.id
_entity.type
_entity.pdbx_description
1 polymer ?
#
loop_
_entity_poly.entity_id
_entity_poly.type
_entity_poly.pdbx_seq_one_letter_code
_entity_poly.pdbx_strand_id
1 'polypeptide(L)'
;MTTPLERALALQAMHVPGDPLILPNAWDVASARAVLASGARAIATTSAGVAWSLGHRDGNELTRDVALDTVRRIASSVSVPVTADIEGGYGETPDEVATTIASCIDAGVSGVNLEDSLRPMEEQERRIAAARSAAADAGVPLFINARIDTHRLGDIGSDCWFDETVTRAAAYARAGASGIFVLGALRADTIERLADATTLPLNVAFGPGTLSISELARAGASRISAGSSIAEAAYSLAQQWATAMLEAPDAAPASPPTLGWAALNQLIRD
;
A
#
# COMPACT_ATOMS: atom_id res chain seq x y z
N MET A 1 23.28 -6.80 8.36
CA MET A 1 21.88 -6.29 8.37
C MET A 1 21.88 -4.93 7.75
N THR A 2 20.99 -4.66 6.80
CA THR A 2 20.80 -3.32 6.20
C THR A 2 20.19 -2.36 7.22
N THR A 3 20.71 -1.14 7.27
CA THR A 3 20.20 -0.06 8.17
C THR A 3 18.81 0.44 7.71
N PRO A 4 18.03 1.09 8.59
CA PRO A 4 16.79 1.75 8.17
C PRO A 4 17.00 2.77 7.04
N LEU A 5 18.10 3.53 7.07
CA LEU A 5 18.49 4.45 6.02
C LEU A 5 18.69 3.73 4.67
N GLU A 6 19.47 2.66 4.65
CA GLU A 6 19.74 1.89 3.41
C GLU A 6 18.46 1.30 2.83
N ARG A 7 17.56 0.78 3.67
CA ARG A 7 16.25 0.25 3.21
C ARG A 7 15.35 1.33 2.64
N ALA A 8 15.31 2.51 3.26
CA ALA A 8 14.51 3.63 2.76
C ALA A 8 15.04 4.13 1.42
N LEU A 9 16.36 4.27 1.26
CA LEU A 9 16.99 4.65 0.00
C LEU A 9 16.76 3.59 -1.09
N ALA A 10 16.85 2.30 -0.74
CA ALA A 10 16.56 1.21 -1.66
C ALA A 10 15.10 1.26 -2.14
N LEU A 11 14.13 1.48 -1.23
CA LEU A 11 12.73 1.63 -1.61
C LEU A 11 12.52 2.80 -2.57
N GLN A 12 13.13 3.95 -2.27
CA GLN A 12 13.02 5.14 -3.12
C GLN A 12 13.57 4.89 -4.53
N ALA A 13 14.72 4.23 -4.64
CA ALA A 13 15.36 3.94 -5.93
C ALA A 13 14.58 2.96 -6.82
N MET A 14 13.62 2.21 -6.26
CA MET A 14 12.80 1.26 -7.02
C MET A 14 11.63 1.92 -7.77
N HIS A 15 11.32 3.19 -7.52
CA HIS A 15 10.20 3.90 -8.15
C HIS A 15 10.64 4.55 -9.46
N VAL A 16 10.69 3.76 -10.53
CA VAL A 16 11.19 4.19 -11.85
C VAL A 16 10.08 4.12 -12.90
N PRO A 17 9.76 5.24 -13.60
CA PRO A 17 8.83 5.19 -14.72
C PRO A 17 9.31 4.20 -15.80
N GLY A 18 8.41 3.35 -16.30
CA GLY A 18 8.73 2.32 -17.29
C GLY A 18 9.31 1.00 -16.72
N ASP A 19 9.91 1.04 -15.50
CA ASP A 19 10.31 -0.15 -14.72
C ASP A 19 9.74 -0.04 -13.30
N PRO A 20 8.40 -0.11 -13.14
CA PRO A 20 7.75 0.19 -11.88
C PRO A 20 8.06 -0.84 -10.80
N LEU A 21 8.07 -0.38 -9.54
CA LEU A 21 8.04 -1.27 -8.39
C LEU A 21 6.67 -1.98 -8.31
N ILE A 22 6.68 -3.30 -8.48
CA ILE A 22 5.48 -4.14 -8.31
C ILE A 22 5.37 -4.53 -6.84
N LEU A 23 4.23 -4.19 -6.22
CA LEU A 23 3.96 -4.42 -4.81
C LEU A 23 2.70 -5.28 -4.62
N PRO A 24 2.84 -6.61 -4.56
CA PRO A 24 1.80 -7.45 -3.97
C PRO A 24 1.64 -7.08 -2.49
N ASN A 25 0.40 -6.84 -2.04
CA ASN A 25 0.16 -6.42 -0.67
C ASN A 25 -0.02 -7.63 0.27
N ALA A 26 0.45 -7.45 1.52
CA ALA A 26 0.36 -8.43 2.59
C ALA A 26 -0.39 -7.83 3.79
N TRP A 27 -0.92 -8.68 4.69
CA TRP A 27 -1.69 -8.25 5.85
C TRP A 27 -1.29 -8.93 7.16
N ASP A 28 -0.43 -9.95 7.06
CA ASP A 28 0.16 -10.67 8.20
C ASP A 28 1.54 -11.21 7.83
N VAL A 29 2.20 -11.86 8.77
CA VAL A 29 3.54 -12.44 8.58
C VAL A 29 3.52 -13.53 7.50
N ALA A 30 2.48 -14.37 7.47
CA ALA A 30 2.41 -15.48 6.53
C ALA A 30 2.26 -14.99 5.08
N SER A 31 1.37 -14.03 4.85
CA SER A 31 1.19 -13.41 3.53
C SER A 31 2.44 -12.65 3.10
N ALA A 32 3.11 -11.91 4.01
CA ALA A 32 4.35 -11.20 3.71
C ALA A 32 5.49 -12.15 3.29
N ARG A 33 5.63 -13.27 3.97
CA ARG A 33 6.60 -14.32 3.64
C ARG A 33 6.27 -15.00 2.31
N ALA A 34 5.00 -15.28 2.03
CA ALA A 34 4.58 -15.85 0.75
C ALA A 34 4.85 -14.89 -0.42
N VAL A 35 4.58 -13.59 -0.23
CA VAL A 35 4.89 -12.55 -1.20
C VAL A 35 6.40 -12.42 -1.42
N LEU A 36 7.20 -12.44 -0.36
CA LEU A 36 8.67 -12.42 -0.45
C LEU A 36 9.21 -13.63 -1.22
N ALA A 37 8.71 -14.82 -0.93
CA ALA A 37 9.11 -16.06 -1.62
C ALA A 37 8.74 -16.07 -3.12
N SER A 38 7.78 -15.24 -3.53
CA SER A 38 7.45 -15.03 -4.94
C SER A 38 8.42 -14.07 -5.66
N GLY A 39 9.46 -13.57 -4.97
CA GLY A 39 10.48 -12.70 -5.55
C GLY A 39 10.18 -11.21 -5.42
N ALA A 40 9.28 -10.80 -4.52
CA ALA A 40 8.99 -9.39 -4.28
C ALA A 40 10.24 -8.65 -3.76
N ARG A 41 10.55 -7.50 -4.35
CA ARG A 41 11.69 -6.65 -3.96
C ARG A 41 11.40 -5.74 -2.75
N ALA A 42 10.13 -5.56 -2.43
CA ALA A 42 9.63 -4.86 -1.25
C ALA A 42 8.25 -5.42 -0.87
N ILE A 43 7.82 -5.22 0.36
CA ILE A 43 6.49 -5.60 0.84
C ILE A 43 5.67 -4.34 1.07
N ALA A 44 4.43 -4.32 0.58
CA ALA A 44 3.43 -3.34 0.98
C ALA A 44 2.42 -3.98 1.92
N THR A 45 1.98 -3.31 2.97
CA THR A 45 0.80 -3.75 3.71
C THR A 45 -0.48 -3.25 3.05
N THR A 46 -1.62 -3.82 3.43
CA THR A 46 -2.95 -3.30 3.10
C THR A 46 -3.74 -3.10 4.39
N SER A 47 -4.20 -1.87 4.64
CA SER A 47 -5.01 -1.53 5.80
C SER A 47 -6.24 -2.42 5.93
N ALA A 48 -6.96 -2.61 4.82
CA ALA A 48 -8.13 -3.47 4.75
C ALA A 48 -7.82 -4.92 5.18
N GLY A 49 -6.79 -5.54 4.59
CA GLY A 49 -6.39 -6.91 4.95
C GLY A 49 -5.98 -7.03 6.42
N VAL A 50 -5.22 -6.06 6.95
CA VAL A 50 -4.84 -5.99 8.36
C VAL A 50 -6.08 -5.88 9.24
N ALA A 51 -7.00 -4.95 8.94
CA ALA A 51 -8.22 -4.77 9.71
C ALA A 51 -9.08 -6.06 9.72
N TRP A 52 -9.32 -6.66 8.55
CA TRP A 52 -10.10 -7.90 8.44
C TRP A 52 -9.49 -9.06 9.21
N SER A 53 -8.15 -9.22 9.19
CA SER A 53 -7.46 -10.28 9.94
C SER A 53 -7.62 -10.15 11.45
N LEU A 54 -7.93 -8.94 11.93
CA LEU A 54 -8.14 -8.59 13.34
C LEU A 54 -9.62 -8.45 13.71
N GLY A 55 -10.55 -8.73 12.77
CA GLY A 55 -12.00 -8.67 13.00
C GLY A 55 -12.60 -7.27 12.96
N HIS A 56 -11.93 -6.32 12.32
CA HIS A 56 -12.39 -4.94 12.12
C HIS A 56 -12.70 -4.65 10.66
N ARG A 57 -13.50 -3.62 10.41
CA ARG A 57 -13.68 -3.07 9.06
C ARG A 57 -12.52 -2.15 8.72
N ASP A 58 -12.25 -1.99 7.43
CA ASP A 58 -11.35 -0.97 6.90
C ASP A 58 -11.95 0.43 7.10
N GLY A 59 -11.10 1.44 7.28
CA GLY A 59 -11.52 2.83 7.40
C GLY A 59 -11.33 3.44 8.80
N ASN A 60 -10.13 3.36 9.34
CA ASN A 60 -9.71 3.93 10.63
C ASN A 60 -10.43 3.34 11.87
N GLU A 61 -10.90 2.09 11.79
CA GLU A 61 -11.47 1.39 12.96
C GLU A 61 -10.40 0.82 13.89
N LEU A 62 -9.20 0.56 13.40
CA LEU A 62 -8.08 0.12 14.22
C LEU A 62 -7.48 1.28 15.00
N THR A 63 -7.09 1.00 16.24
CA THR A 63 -6.21 1.93 16.96
C THR A 63 -4.81 1.89 16.36
N ARG A 64 -4.10 3.02 16.43
CA ARG A 64 -2.71 3.12 15.97
C ARG A 64 -1.84 1.97 16.48
N ASP A 65 -1.91 1.66 17.79
CA ASP A 65 -1.03 0.70 18.42
C ASP A 65 -1.29 -0.74 17.90
N VAL A 66 -2.54 -1.10 17.67
CA VAL A 66 -2.92 -2.41 17.10
C VAL A 66 -2.45 -2.55 15.66
N ALA A 67 -2.67 -1.51 14.84
CA ALA A 67 -2.21 -1.50 13.45
C ALA A 67 -0.68 -1.60 13.37
N LEU A 68 0.04 -0.79 14.17
CA LEU A 68 1.49 -0.76 14.16
C LEU A 68 2.15 -2.02 14.76
N ASP A 69 1.50 -2.73 15.68
CA ASP A 69 2.00 -4.03 16.13
C ASP A 69 2.04 -5.05 14.98
N THR A 70 0.98 -5.09 14.16
CA THR A 70 0.95 -5.94 12.95
C THR A 70 2.04 -5.53 11.95
N VAL A 71 2.18 -4.24 11.69
CA VAL A 71 3.22 -3.71 10.79
C VAL A 71 4.62 -4.08 11.29
N ARG A 72 4.88 -3.95 12.59
CA ARG A 72 6.16 -4.33 13.21
C ARG A 72 6.46 -5.82 13.03
N ARG A 73 5.47 -6.70 13.24
CA ARG A 73 5.62 -8.16 13.02
C ARG A 73 5.98 -8.47 11.57
N ILE A 74 5.29 -7.83 10.61
CA ILE A 74 5.59 -7.98 9.18
C ILE A 74 7.02 -7.49 8.89
N ALA A 75 7.37 -6.27 9.29
CA ALA A 75 8.67 -5.67 9.01
C ALA A 75 9.84 -6.47 9.62
N SER A 76 9.63 -7.06 10.80
CA SER A 76 10.63 -7.91 11.45
C SER A 76 10.78 -9.28 10.80
N SER A 77 9.82 -9.71 10.00
CA SER A 77 9.78 -11.03 9.38
C SER A 77 10.43 -11.10 8.01
N VAL A 78 10.77 -9.98 7.39
CA VAL A 78 11.28 -9.91 6.01
C VAL A 78 12.59 -9.12 5.93
N SER A 79 13.42 -9.45 4.93
CA SER A 79 14.72 -8.79 4.71
C SER A 79 14.67 -7.61 3.74
N VAL A 80 13.57 -7.45 3.01
CA VAL A 80 13.36 -6.39 2.03
C VAL A 80 12.67 -5.17 2.65
N PRO A 81 12.71 -3.98 2.01
CA PRO A 81 11.99 -2.81 2.49
C PRO A 81 10.49 -3.07 2.65
N VAL A 82 9.88 -2.49 3.69
CA VAL A 82 8.44 -2.54 3.94
C VAL A 82 7.84 -1.15 3.81
N THR A 83 6.72 -1.01 3.11
CA THR A 83 5.89 0.19 3.06
C THR A 83 4.54 -0.11 3.71
N ALA A 84 4.17 0.66 4.72
CA ALA A 84 2.94 0.45 5.48
C ALA A 84 1.79 1.32 4.94
N ASP A 85 0.63 0.72 4.78
CA ASP A 85 -0.61 1.47 4.60
C ASP A 85 -1.11 1.90 5.99
N ILE A 86 -1.07 3.19 6.26
CA ILE A 86 -1.43 3.77 7.56
C ILE A 86 -2.73 4.59 7.50
N GLU A 87 -3.54 4.35 6.48
CA GLU A 87 -4.81 5.05 6.29
C GLU A 87 -4.62 6.58 6.35
N GLY A 88 -5.43 7.29 7.14
CA GLY A 88 -5.28 8.72 7.38
C GLY A 88 -4.19 9.10 8.39
N GLY A 89 -3.36 8.12 8.85
CA GLY A 89 -2.27 8.35 9.80
C GLY A 89 -2.63 8.06 11.26
N TYR A 90 -3.76 7.44 11.53
CA TYR A 90 -4.24 7.06 12.87
C TYR A 90 -4.19 8.20 13.90
N GLY A 91 -4.54 9.42 13.48
CA GLY A 91 -4.57 10.60 14.34
C GLY A 91 -5.45 11.71 13.76
N GLU A 92 -6.01 12.53 14.65
CA GLU A 92 -6.85 13.67 14.32
C GLU A 92 -6.01 14.88 13.86
N THR A 93 -4.82 15.05 14.45
CA THR A 93 -3.94 16.19 14.25
C THR A 93 -2.67 15.84 13.47
N PRO A 94 -1.99 16.81 12.83
CA PRO A 94 -0.67 16.59 12.23
C PRO A 94 0.38 16.05 13.20
N ASP A 95 0.36 16.44 14.47
CA ASP A 95 1.31 15.98 15.49
C ASP A 95 1.10 14.51 15.84
N GLU A 96 -0.15 14.04 15.83
CA GLU A 96 -0.46 12.61 16.00
C GLU A 96 -0.02 11.80 14.78
N VAL A 97 -0.12 12.35 13.58
CA VAL A 97 0.45 11.74 12.36
C VAL A 97 1.97 11.66 12.48
N ALA A 98 2.65 12.71 12.92
CA ALA A 98 4.09 12.69 13.18
C ALA A 98 4.48 11.57 14.17
N THR A 99 3.69 11.39 15.25
CA THR A 99 3.88 10.30 16.22
C THR A 99 3.72 8.93 15.56
N THR A 100 2.73 8.75 14.67
CA THR A 100 2.54 7.51 13.89
C THR A 100 3.75 7.23 13.00
N ILE A 101 4.28 8.26 12.32
CA ILE A 101 5.46 8.12 11.46
C ILE A 101 6.69 7.71 12.27
N ALA A 102 6.95 8.33 13.41
CA ALA A 102 8.06 7.94 14.28
C ALA A 102 7.94 6.45 14.67
N SER A 103 6.74 6.03 15.08
CA SER A 103 6.46 4.63 15.43
C SER A 103 6.60 3.64 14.25
N CYS A 104 6.26 4.07 13.02
CA CYS A 104 6.52 3.29 11.80
C CYS A 104 8.02 3.09 11.55
N ILE A 105 8.81 4.14 11.72
CA ILE A 105 10.27 4.09 11.55
C ILE A 105 10.88 3.15 12.60
N ASP A 106 10.45 3.24 13.86
CA ASP A 106 10.88 2.36 14.95
C ASP A 106 10.48 0.89 14.69
N ALA A 107 9.36 0.67 13.99
CA ALA A 107 8.96 -0.66 13.54
C ALA A 107 9.78 -1.19 12.36
N GLY A 108 10.67 -0.40 11.76
CA GLY A 108 11.53 -0.77 10.64
C GLY A 108 10.91 -0.53 9.26
N VAL A 109 9.88 0.29 9.16
CA VAL A 109 9.21 0.66 7.91
C VAL A 109 10.07 1.63 7.10
N SER A 110 10.07 1.46 5.79
CA SER A 110 10.85 2.27 4.83
C SER A 110 10.00 3.27 4.03
N GLY A 111 8.68 3.10 4.07
CA GLY A 111 7.72 3.99 3.41
C GLY A 111 6.31 3.83 3.98
N VAL A 112 5.44 4.77 3.67
CA VAL A 112 4.03 4.73 4.08
C VAL A 112 3.12 5.18 2.94
N ASN A 113 1.87 4.65 2.89
CA ASN A 113 0.76 5.32 2.24
C ASN A 113 0.04 6.17 3.30
N LEU A 114 -0.23 7.42 2.97
CA LEU A 114 -0.99 8.36 3.81
C LEU A 114 -2.11 8.96 2.96
N GLU A 115 -3.35 8.56 3.22
CA GLU A 115 -4.50 8.96 2.42
C GLU A 115 -5.12 10.29 2.85
N ASP A 116 -5.68 11.00 1.89
CA ASP A 116 -6.39 12.26 2.15
C ASP A 116 -7.86 12.07 2.53
N SER A 117 -8.49 10.96 2.19
CA SER A 117 -9.92 10.70 2.41
C SER A 117 -10.82 11.87 2.00
N LEU A 118 -10.41 12.66 0.99
CA LEU A 118 -11.03 13.92 0.54
C LEU A 118 -11.07 15.02 1.61
N ARG A 119 -10.18 15.02 2.60
CA ARG A 119 -10.00 16.17 3.52
C ARG A 119 -9.72 17.46 2.74
N PRO A 120 -9.93 18.63 3.37
CA PRO A 120 -9.39 19.88 2.86
C PRO A 120 -7.91 19.73 2.52
N MET A 121 -7.53 20.18 1.34
CA MET A 121 -6.17 20.00 0.80
C MET A 121 -5.10 20.55 1.76
N GLU A 122 -5.34 21.72 2.35
CA GLU A 122 -4.42 22.36 3.28
C GLU A 122 -4.25 21.57 4.58
N GLU A 123 -5.25 20.79 4.99
CA GLU A 123 -5.13 19.89 6.13
C GLU A 123 -4.22 18.74 5.81
N GLN A 124 -4.39 18.13 4.63
CA GLN A 124 -3.53 17.04 4.19
C GLN A 124 -2.08 17.50 3.94
N GLU A 125 -1.87 18.73 3.41
CA GLU A 125 -0.54 19.33 3.30
C GLU A 125 0.16 19.38 4.68
N ARG A 126 -0.55 19.87 5.73
CA ARG A 126 0.00 19.91 7.10
C ARG A 126 0.34 18.50 7.62
N ARG A 127 -0.48 17.50 7.36
CA ARG A 127 -0.25 16.10 7.76
C ARG A 127 1.00 15.53 7.07
N ILE A 128 1.14 15.76 5.75
CA ILE A 128 2.31 15.32 4.99
C ILE A 128 3.58 16.05 5.46
N ALA A 129 3.50 17.35 5.71
CA ALA A 129 4.63 18.13 6.23
C ALA A 129 5.08 17.63 7.62
N ALA A 130 4.13 17.34 8.52
CA ALA A 130 4.43 16.75 9.83
C ALA A 130 5.07 15.35 9.71
N ALA A 131 4.56 14.53 8.80
CA ALA A 131 5.13 13.21 8.48
C ALA A 131 6.57 13.33 7.95
N ARG A 132 6.85 14.30 7.06
CA ARG A 132 8.19 14.56 6.53
C ARG A 132 9.13 15.07 7.62
N SER A 133 8.67 15.97 8.49
CA SER A 133 9.48 16.45 9.61
C SER A 133 9.88 15.32 10.55
N ALA A 134 8.92 14.48 10.97
CA ALA A 134 9.20 13.33 11.84
C ALA A 134 10.22 12.35 11.21
N ALA A 135 10.13 12.13 9.91
CA ALA A 135 11.09 11.29 9.18
C ALA A 135 12.49 11.92 9.14
N ALA A 136 12.58 13.25 8.96
CA ALA A 136 13.83 13.99 8.99
C ALA A 136 14.48 13.97 10.38
N ASP A 137 13.69 14.17 11.45
CA ASP A 137 14.15 14.11 12.83
C ASP A 137 14.71 12.73 13.21
N ALA A 138 14.14 11.67 12.64
CA ALA A 138 14.63 10.29 12.78
C ALA A 138 15.84 9.97 11.87
N GLY A 139 16.27 10.87 10.97
CA GLY A 139 17.35 10.66 10.03
C GLY A 139 17.05 9.61 8.95
N VAL A 140 15.78 9.31 8.67
CA VAL A 140 15.34 8.30 7.70
C VAL A 140 14.59 8.99 6.55
N PRO A 141 15.03 8.85 5.28
CA PRO A 141 14.33 9.39 4.13
C PRO A 141 13.10 8.52 3.77
N LEU A 142 12.14 8.48 4.68
CA LEU A 142 10.92 7.68 4.56
C LEU A 142 10.19 8.01 3.25
N PHE A 143 9.78 7.00 2.47
CA PHE A 143 8.99 7.20 1.27
C PHE A 143 7.53 7.47 1.64
N ILE A 144 7.09 8.72 1.58
CA ILE A 144 5.70 9.13 1.83
C ILE A 144 4.94 9.09 0.51
N ASN A 145 4.12 8.07 0.32
CA ASN A 145 3.23 7.91 -0.82
C ASN A 145 1.88 8.53 -0.49
N ALA A 146 1.66 9.77 -0.93
CA ALA A 146 0.42 10.49 -0.66
C ALA A 146 -0.71 9.91 -1.52
N ARG A 147 -1.70 9.29 -0.87
CA ARG A 147 -2.87 8.74 -1.56
C ARG A 147 -3.92 9.83 -1.74
N ILE A 148 -4.38 9.96 -2.99
CA ILE A 148 -5.39 10.92 -3.43
C ILE A 148 -6.69 10.16 -3.70
N ASP A 149 -7.73 10.45 -2.93
CA ASP A 149 -9.00 9.72 -2.96
C ASP A 149 -10.07 10.37 -3.86
N THR A 150 -9.66 11.15 -4.87
CA THR A 150 -10.58 11.81 -5.82
C THR A 150 -11.49 10.83 -6.57
N HIS A 151 -11.16 9.52 -6.62
CA HIS A 151 -12.06 8.50 -7.15
C HIS A 151 -13.45 8.50 -6.48
N ARG A 152 -13.54 8.98 -5.23
CA ARG A 152 -14.81 9.10 -4.48
C ARG A 152 -15.70 10.24 -4.98
N LEU A 153 -15.16 11.16 -5.79
CA LEU A 153 -15.94 12.23 -6.42
C LEU A 153 -16.76 11.75 -7.63
N GLY A 154 -16.49 10.52 -8.11
CA GLY A 154 -17.06 10.00 -9.35
C GLY A 154 -16.36 10.58 -10.59
N ASP A 155 -16.88 10.27 -11.76
CA ASP A 155 -16.40 10.75 -13.08
C ASP A 155 -14.88 10.65 -13.29
N ILE A 156 -14.29 9.51 -12.91
CA ILE A 156 -12.85 9.24 -13.06
C ILE A 156 -12.44 9.46 -14.52
N GLY A 157 -11.46 10.34 -14.73
CA GLY A 157 -10.95 10.70 -16.05
C GLY A 157 -11.62 11.90 -16.68
N SER A 158 -12.67 12.49 -16.08
CA SER A 158 -13.17 13.81 -16.48
C SER A 158 -12.14 14.91 -16.22
N ASP A 159 -12.24 16.04 -16.92
CA ASP A 159 -11.29 17.15 -16.72
C ASP A 159 -11.37 17.72 -15.30
N CYS A 160 -12.57 17.82 -14.71
CA CYS A 160 -12.75 18.29 -13.33
C CYS A 160 -12.07 17.36 -12.32
N TRP A 161 -12.24 16.05 -12.46
CA TRP A 161 -11.56 15.04 -11.65
C TRP A 161 -10.04 15.11 -11.81
N PHE A 162 -9.58 15.27 -13.05
CA PHE A 162 -8.18 15.36 -13.39
C PHE A 162 -7.53 16.60 -12.75
N ASP A 163 -8.14 17.78 -12.92
CA ASP A 163 -7.63 19.04 -12.38
C ASP A 163 -7.55 19.02 -10.86
N GLU A 164 -8.57 18.48 -10.16
CA GLU A 164 -8.54 18.30 -8.71
C GLU A 164 -7.43 17.34 -8.28
N THR A 165 -7.26 16.21 -8.99
CA THR A 165 -6.21 15.22 -8.69
C THR A 165 -4.82 15.83 -8.86
N VAL A 166 -4.56 16.55 -9.94
CA VAL A 166 -3.27 17.20 -10.20
C VAL A 166 -3.01 18.34 -9.21
N THR A 167 -4.03 19.11 -8.86
CA THR A 167 -3.92 20.18 -7.87
C THR A 167 -3.49 19.63 -6.50
N ARG A 168 -4.12 18.54 -6.05
CA ARG A 168 -3.73 17.83 -4.82
C ARG A 168 -2.32 17.25 -4.91
N ALA A 169 -1.99 16.61 -6.04
CA ALA A 169 -0.66 16.06 -6.26
C ALA A 169 0.44 17.12 -6.13
N ALA A 170 0.23 18.29 -6.74
CA ALA A 170 1.18 19.41 -6.65
C ALA A 170 1.29 19.97 -5.21
N ALA A 171 0.18 20.07 -4.48
CA ALA A 171 0.16 20.50 -3.08
C ALA A 171 0.93 19.53 -2.20
N TYR A 172 0.68 18.22 -2.35
CA TYR A 172 1.34 17.18 -1.55
C TYR A 172 2.82 17.04 -1.87
N ALA A 173 3.23 17.29 -3.13
CA ALA A 173 4.64 17.39 -3.50
C ALA A 173 5.34 18.52 -2.75
N ARG A 174 4.73 19.72 -2.68
CA ARG A 174 5.29 20.85 -1.91
C ARG A 174 5.36 20.57 -0.41
N ALA A 175 4.40 19.80 0.10
CA ALA A 175 4.38 19.39 1.51
C ALA A 175 5.42 18.32 1.87
N GLY A 176 6.12 17.72 0.89
CA GLY A 176 7.19 16.75 1.10
C GLY A 176 6.82 15.29 0.86
N ALA A 177 5.74 15.01 0.12
CA ALA A 177 5.47 13.66 -0.39
C ALA A 177 6.62 13.19 -1.29
N SER A 178 6.87 11.87 -1.31
CA SER A 178 7.88 11.22 -2.15
C SER A 178 7.29 10.61 -3.42
N GLY A 179 5.99 10.33 -3.40
CA GLY A 179 5.21 9.81 -4.50
C GLY A 179 3.74 10.11 -4.28
N ILE A 180 2.94 9.91 -5.31
CA ILE A 180 1.48 10.03 -5.24
C ILE A 180 0.82 8.72 -5.61
N PHE A 181 -0.31 8.43 -4.98
CA PHE A 181 -1.11 7.25 -5.26
C PHE A 181 -2.52 7.67 -5.65
N VAL A 182 -2.88 7.44 -6.90
CA VAL A 182 -4.22 7.73 -7.42
C VAL A 182 -5.00 6.44 -7.54
N LEU A 183 -6.07 6.32 -6.74
CA LEU A 183 -6.95 5.16 -6.74
C LEU A 183 -7.95 5.17 -7.89
N GLY A 184 -8.36 3.97 -8.30
CA GLY A 184 -9.38 3.72 -9.31
C GLY A 184 -8.86 2.83 -10.44
N ALA A 185 -9.80 2.31 -11.24
CA ALA A 185 -9.49 1.60 -12.48
C ALA A 185 -9.20 2.63 -13.58
N LEU A 186 -7.98 3.11 -13.65
CA LEU A 186 -7.56 4.16 -14.57
C LEU A 186 -7.33 3.62 -15.97
N ARG A 187 -7.66 4.40 -16.99
CA ARG A 187 -7.32 4.12 -18.40
C ARG A 187 -5.88 4.53 -18.69
N ALA A 188 -5.27 3.96 -19.71
CA ALA A 188 -3.87 4.25 -20.09
C ALA A 188 -3.66 5.73 -20.35
N ASP A 189 -4.54 6.37 -21.14
CA ASP A 189 -4.49 7.79 -21.47
C ASP A 189 -4.59 8.70 -20.21
N THR A 190 -5.36 8.29 -19.23
CA THR A 190 -5.47 9.00 -17.94
C THR A 190 -4.18 8.86 -17.11
N ILE A 191 -3.56 7.68 -17.09
CA ILE A 191 -2.29 7.45 -16.40
C ILE A 191 -1.17 8.26 -17.06
N GLU A 192 -1.07 8.26 -18.39
CA GLU A 192 -0.12 9.05 -19.16
C GLU A 192 -0.24 10.54 -18.82
N ARG A 193 -1.47 11.11 -18.88
CA ARG A 193 -1.73 12.50 -18.51
C ARG A 193 -1.32 12.81 -17.05
N LEU A 194 -1.61 11.91 -16.10
CA LEU A 194 -1.22 12.09 -14.70
C LEU A 194 0.31 12.02 -14.53
N ALA A 195 0.98 11.08 -15.18
CA ALA A 195 2.43 10.95 -15.13
C ALA A 195 3.14 12.19 -15.69
N ASP A 196 2.63 12.76 -16.77
CA ASP A 196 3.15 13.99 -17.39
C ASP A 196 2.88 15.25 -16.53
N ALA A 197 1.74 15.28 -15.85
CA ALA A 197 1.31 16.44 -15.04
C ALA A 197 1.92 16.46 -13.63
N THR A 198 2.55 15.37 -13.17
CA THR A 198 3.08 15.27 -11.81
C THR A 198 4.60 15.15 -11.82
N THR A 199 5.25 15.74 -10.81
CA THR A 199 6.71 15.68 -10.65
C THR A 199 7.18 14.49 -9.80
N LEU A 200 6.24 13.80 -9.17
CA LEU A 200 6.51 12.67 -8.28
C LEU A 200 6.20 11.32 -8.95
N PRO A 201 6.88 10.24 -8.53
CA PRO A 201 6.52 8.89 -8.93
C PRO A 201 5.03 8.59 -8.73
N LEU A 202 4.39 8.10 -9.79
CA LEU A 202 2.96 7.75 -9.78
C LEU A 202 2.76 6.30 -9.39
N ASN A 203 1.99 6.05 -8.32
CA ASN A 203 1.45 4.75 -7.97
C ASN A 203 0.02 4.61 -8.50
N VAL A 204 -0.26 3.45 -9.09
CA VAL A 204 -1.59 3.04 -9.54
C VAL A 204 -1.99 1.70 -8.95
N ALA A 205 -3.29 1.42 -8.88
CA ALA A 205 -3.82 0.16 -8.40
C ALA A 205 -3.80 -0.92 -9.49
N PHE A 206 -3.58 -2.17 -9.08
CA PHE A 206 -3.71 -3.37 -9.90
C PHE A 206 -4.69 -4.34 -9.24
N GLY A 207 -5.67 -4.82 -10.02
CA GLY A 207 -6.69 -5.75 -9.57
C GLY A 207 -7.72 -6.04 -10.64
N PRO A 208 -8.85 -6.66 -10.30
CA PRO A 208 -9.91 -6.93 -11.26
C PRO A 208 -10.37 -5.66 -11.98
N GLY A 209 -10.42 -5.71 -13.31
CA GLY A 209 -10.87 -4.59 -14.15
C GLY A 209 -9.81 -3.52 -14.46
N THR A 210 -8.58 -3.65 -13.96
CA THR A 210 -7.48 -2.75 -14.33
C THR A 210 -6.74 -3.23 -15.59
N LEU A 211 -5.87 -2.38 -16.11
CA LEU A 211 -4.91 -2.75 -17.17
C LEU A 211 -3.90 -3.79 -16.65
N SER A 212 -3.24 -4.50 -17.56
CA SER A 212 -2.11 -5.37 -17.22
C SER A 212 -0.92 -4.58 -16.66
N ILE A 213 -0.06 -5.24 -15.90
CA ILE A 213 1.18 -4.64 -15.36
C ILE A 213 2.00 -3.96 -16.46
N SER A 214 2.14 -4.61 -17.63
CA SER A 214 2.90 -4.06 -18.76
C SER A 214 2.25 -2.83 -19.38
N GLU A 215 0.92 -2.74 -19.39
CA GLU A 215 0.20 -1.56 -19.87
C GLU A 215 0.31 -0.41 -18.88
N LEU A 216 0.17 -0.69 -17.57
CA LEU A 216 0.36 0.30 -16.51
C LEU A 216 1.78 0.88 -16.53
N ALA A 217 2.80 0.03 -16.71
CA ALA A 217 4.19 0.45 -16.81
C ALA A 217 4.42 1.36 -18.04
N ARG A 218 3.90 0.97 -19.22
CA ARG A 218 4.00 1.77 -20.45
C ARG A 218 3.29 3.12 -20.35
N ALA A 219 2.22 3.18 -19.60
CA ALA A 219 1.48 4.42 -19.33
C ALA A 219 2.19 5.35 -18.32
N GLY A 220 3.36 4.99 -17.77
CA GLY A 220 4.17 5.86 -16.93
C GLY A 220 4.07 5.60 -15.42
N ALA A 221 3.38 4.54 -14.99
CA ALA A 221 3.39 4.16 -13.58
C ALA A 221 4.81 3.86 -13.10
N SER A 222 5.18 4.37 -11.92
CA SER A 222 6.45 4.11 -11.24
C SER A 222 6.30 3.10 -10.10
N ARG A 223 5.07 2.85 -9.66
CA ARG A 223 4.69 1.87 -8.65
C ARG A 223 3.32 1.30 -9.00
N ILE A 224 3.16 0.00 -8.83
CA ILE A 224 1.92 -0.72 -9.06
C ILE A 224 1.64 -1.58 -7.83
N SER A 225 0.52 -1.37 -7.14
CA SER A 225 0.18 -2.08 -5.91
C SER A 225 -1.18 -2.76 -6.00
N ALA A 226 -1.31 -3.94 -5.37
CA ALA A 226 -2.53 -4.76 -5.43
C ALA A 226 -3.62 -4.31 -4.44
N GLY A 227 -3.31 -3.43 -3.48
CA GLY A 227 -4.27 -3.02 -2.46
C GLY A 227 -4.81 -4.22 -1.66
N SER A 228 -6.13 -4.30 -1.50
CA SER A 228 -6.80 -5.39 -0.80
C SER A 228 -7.04 -6.64 -1.64
N SER A 229 -6.84 -6.60 -2.96
CA SER A 229 -7.28 -7.65 -3.89
C SER A 229 -6.77 -9.06 -3.56
N ILE A 230 -5.52 -9.19 -3.06
CA ILE A 230 -4.96 -10.50 -2.69
C ILE A 230 -5.63 -11.02 -1.41
N ALA A 231 -5.87 -10.17 -0.42
CA ALA A 231 -6.57 -10.53 0.81
C ALA A 231 -8.03 -10.92 0.50
N GLU A 232 -8.73 -10.15 -0.34
CA GLU A 232 -10.08 -10.47 -0.81
C GLU A 232 -10.14 -11.85 -1.48
N ALA A 233 -9.19 -12.14 -2.36
CA ALA A 233 -9.11 -13.44 -3.02
C ALA A 233 -8.87 -14.59 -2.02
N ALA A 234 -8.00 -14.37 -1.01
CA ALA A 234 -7.70 -15.37 0.02
C ALA A 234 -8.93 -15.67 0.88
N TYR A 235 -9.64 -14.65 1.34
CA TYR A 235 -10.87 -14.81 2.13
C TYR A 235 -12.01 -15.40 1.30
N SER A 236 -12.13 -15.01 0.02
CA SER A 236 -13.11 -15.59 -0.90
C SER A 236 -12.87 -17.10 -1.12
N LEU A 237 -11.60 -17.48 -1.26
CA LEU A 237 -11.23 -18.90 -1.38
C LEU A 237 -11.59 -19.68 -0.10
N ALA A 238 -11.32 -19.13 1.06
CA ALA A 238 -11.70 -19.76 2.34
C ALA A 238 -13.22 -19.95 2.44
N GLN A 239 -14.01 -18.95 2.04
CA GLN A 239 -15.47 -19.05 2.02
C GLN A 239 -15.95 -20.12 1.04
N GLN A 240 -15.41 -20.13 -0.19
CA GLN A 240 -15.79 -21.12 -1.20
C GLN A 240 -15.52 -22.56 -0.72
N TRP A 241 -14.38 -22.80 -0.08
CA TRP A 241 -14.04 -24.09 0.47
C TRP A 241 -14.97 -24.52 1.59
N ALA A 242 -15.26 -23.60 2.53
CA ALA A 242 -16.19 -23.87 3.62
C ALA A 242 -17.59 -24.22 3.07
N THR A 243 -18.08 -23.46 2.09
CA THR A 243 -19.36 -23.74 1.40
C THR A 243 -19.36 -25.13 0.76
N ALA A 244 -18.33 -25.45 0.00
CA ALA A 244 -18.24 -26.78 -0.66
C ALA A 244 -18.22 -27.93 0.35
N MET A 245 -17.53 -27.79 1.48
CA MET A 245 -17.52 -28.80 2.55
C MET A 245 -18.89 -28.99 3.22
N LEU A 246 -19.67 -27.93 3.35
CA LEU A 246 -20.97 -27.96 4.04
C LEU A 246 -22.13 -28.39 3.14
N GLU A 247 -22.09 -28.02 1.87
CA GLU A 247 -23.20 -28.24 0.92
C GLU A 247 -23.04 -29.50 0.06
N ALA A 248 -21.80 -29.98 -0.13
CA ALA A 248 -21.51 -31.16 -0.96
C ALA A 248 -20.59 -32.15 -0.23
N PRO A 249 -21.04 -32.77 0.88
CA PRO A 249 -20.18 -33.61 1.72
C PRO A 249 -19.63 -34.86 1.01
N ASP A 250 -20.30 -35.30 -0.05
CA ASP A 250 -19.87 -36.45 -0.87
C ASP A 250 -18.92 -36.09 -2.03
N ALA A 251 -18.68 -34.80 -2.25
CA ALA A 251 -17.77 -34.32 -3.29
C ALA A 251 -16.39 -34.01 -2.71
N ALA A 252 -15.35 -34.58 -3.33
CA ALA A 252 -14.00 -34.11 -3.03
C ALA A 252 -13.87 -32.64 -3.50
N PRO A 253 -13.39 -31.71 -2.65
CA PRO A 253 -13.19 -30.33 -3.07
C PRO A 253 -12.21 -30.29 -4.24
N ALA A 254 -12.49 -29.44 -5.24
CA ALA A 254 -11.51 -29.14 -6.27
C ALA A 254 -10.27 -28.57 -5.58
N SER A 255 -9.11 -29.17 -5.82
CA SER A 255 -7.85 -28.73 -5.22
C SER A 255 -7.39 -27.43 -5.90
N PRO A 256 -7.53 -26.25 -5.25
CA PRO A 256 -6.84 -25.08 -5.77
C PRO A 256 -5.32 -25.29 -5.60
N PRO A 257 -4.51 -24.52 -6.31
CA PRO A 257 -3.08 -24.50 -6.08
C PRO A 257 -2.82 -24.14 -4.62
N THR A 258 -2.12 -25.00 -3.89
CA THR A 258 -1.75 -24.77 -2.49
C THR A 258 -0.24 -24.88 -2.35
N LEU A 259 0.34 -24.09 -1.47
CA LEU A 259 1.75 -24.22 -1.08
C LEU A 259 1.98 -25.52 -0.28
N GLY A 260 0.94 -26.04 0.35
CA GLY A 260 1.02 -27.19 1.24
C GLY A 260 1.58 -26.84 2.63
N TRP A 261 1.26 -27.71 3.60
CA TRP A 261 1.60 -27.50 5.02
C TRP A 261 3.11 -27.34 5.25
N ALA A 262 3.91 -28.20 4.65
CA ALA A 262 5.38 -28.22 4.85
C ALA A 262 6.03 -26.93 4.30
N ALA A 263 5.64 -26.48 3.11
CA ALA A 263 6.18 -25.26 2.51
C ALA A 263 5.78 -24.01 3.31
N LEU A 264 4.54 -23.91 3.77
CA LEU A 264 4.12 -22.80 4.64
C LEU A 264 4.90 -22.76 5.95
N ASN A 265 5.12 -23.92 6.61
CA ASN A 265 5.94 -23.96 7.82
C ASN A 265 7.40 -23.56 7.57
N GLN A 266 7.96 -23.91 6.40
CA GLN A 266 9.31 -23.49 6.03
C GLN A 266 9.37 -21.97 5.85
N LEU A 267 8.42 -21.37 5.12
CA LEU A 267 8.35 -19.92 4.94
C LEU A 267 8.30 -19.13 6.25
N ILE A 268 7.70 -19.66 7.30
CA ILE A 268 7.59 -18.98 8.59
C ILE A 268 8.90 -19.11 9.42
N ARG A 269 9.71 -20.14 9.19
CA ARG A 269 10.95 -20.38 9.93
C ARG A 269 12.14 -19.56 9.42
N ASP A 270 12.20 -19.33 8.12
CA ASP A 270 13.27 -18.60 7.42
C ASP A 270 13.12 -17.08 7.58
#